data_9f7d26eb0804aefe2a13c59198c7def7
#
_entry.id   9f7d26eb0804aefe2a13c59198c7def7
#
_cell.length_a   1.000
_cell.length_b   1.000
_cell.length_c   1.000
_cell.angle_alpha   90.00
_cell.angle_beta   90.00
_cell.angle_gamma   90.00
#
_symmetry.space_group_name_H-M   'P 1'
#
loop_
_entity.id
_entity.type
_entity.pdbx_description
1 polymer ?
#
loop_
_entity_poly.entity_id
_entity_poly.type
_entity_poly.pdbx_seq_one_letter_code
_entity_poly.pdbx_strand_id
1 'polypeptide(L)'
;MATSGITHRTVEANGIHLHLAEQGEGPLVVLCHGFPESWYSWRHQLAALSAAGYRVVAPDMRGYGQSDRPAAIDQYTLFHLVGDMVGVIDALGAEQAVIAGHDWGAPVAWHAALLRPDRFRAVIGLSVPYGPRSRAAPTTVMPRRDDAQFYQLYFQEPGVAEAELERDPRETVLKTLFSGSGDVPRRAASSGDTFHRPEPAGSVGMVPRDGGFLSRMPKPAILPPWLSEADVDFYAGEFARSGFRGGLNWYRNIDRNWELLAPFAGAKVTVPALYIAGDRDLVVAFQGMDKAIAAMANCVPQLRGTIMLPGCGHWTQQERAAEVNAAMIDFLRRL
;
A
#
# COMPACT_ATOMS: atom_id res chain seq x y z
N MET A 1 12.07 -16.48 -11.92
CA MET A 1 13.24 -15.80 -12.53
C MET A 1 13.28 -14.28 -12.28
N ALA A 2 12.29 -13.69 -11.65
CA ALA A 2 12.23 -12.22 -11.41
C ALA A 2 13.19 -11.69 -10.32
N THR A 3 13.82 -12.54 -9.52
CA THR A 3 14.68 -12.15 -8.38
C THR A 3 16.17 -12.32 -8.61
N SER A 4 16.59 -12.74 -9.82
CA SER A 4 18.01 -12.85 -10.17
C SER A 4 18.65 -11.46 -10.19
N GLY A 5 19.69 -11.25 -9.38
CA GLY A 5 20.41 -9.96 -9.27
C GLY A 5 19.89 -9.04 -8.14
N ILE A 6 18.85 -9.42 -7.42
CA ILE A 6 18.43 -8.70 -6.20
C ILE A 6 19.39 -9.09 -5.07
N THR A 7 19.93 -8.09 -4.40
CA THR A 7 20.75 -8.25 -3.19
C THR A 7 19.97 -7.82 -1.97
N HIS A 8 20.34 -8.37 -0.82
CA HIS A 8 19.67 -8.13 0.44
C HIS A 8 20.66 -7.62 1.47
N ARG A 9 20.25 -6.62 2.25
CA ARG A 9 21.01 -6.13 3.40
C ARG A 9 20.10 -5.60 4.48
N THR A 10 20.65 -5.45 5.66
CA THR A 10 20.01 -4.76 6.79
C THR A 10 20.74 -3.44 7.04
N VAL A 11 20.00 -2.38 7.28
CA VAL A 11 20.51 -1.07 7.65
C VAL A 11 19.88 -0.60 8.95
N GLU A 12 20.62 0.18 9.72
CA GLU A 12 20.06 0.92 10.84
C GLU A 12 19.46 2.24 10.30
N ALA A 13 18.18 2.49 10.60
CA ALA A 13 17.46 3.67 10.16
C ALA A 13 16.45 4.07 11.24
N ASN A 14 16.49 5.33 11.69
CA ASN A 14 15.51 5.87 12.64
C ASN A 14 15.33 5.02 13.91
N GLY A 15 16.44 4.43 14.42
CA GLY A 15 16.46 3.65 15.65
C GLY A 15 15.93 2.22 15.53
N ILE A 16 15.76 1.70 14.32
CA ILE A 16 15.42 0.31 14.05
C ILE A 16 16.28 -0.26 12.93
N HIS A 17 16.31 -1.60 12.81
CA HIS A 17 16.90 -2.30 11.68
C HIS A 17 15.85 -2.53 10.61
N LEU A 18 16.16 -2.12 9.38
CA LEU A 18 15.32 -2.35 8.21
C LEU A 18 16.05 -3.27 7.22
N HIS A 19 15.37 -4.32 6.82
CA HIS A 19 15.78 -5.18 5.71
C HIS A 19 15.46 -4.48 4.39
N LEU A 20 16.40 -4.49 3.47
CA LEU A 20 16.29 -3.91 2.14
C LEU A 20 16.56 -4.96 1.08
N ALA A 21 15.68 -5.03 0.08
CA ALA A 21 15.96 -5.67 -1.20
C ALA A 21 16.38 -4.56 -2.19
N GLU A 22 17.54 -4.70 -2.84
CA GLU A 22 18.04 -3.68 -3.75
C GLU A 22 18.60 -4.26 -5.04
N GLN A 23 18.54 -3.46 -6.11
CA GLN A 23 19.09 -3.81 -7.42
C GLN A 23 19.50 -2.56 -8.21
N GLY A 24 20.57 -2.67 -9.00
CA GLY A 24 21.02 -1.63 -9.92
C GLY A 24 21.89 -0.56 -9.28
N GLU A 25 22.29 0.40 -10.12
CA GLU A 25 23.11 1.56 -9.77
C GLU A 25 22.50 2.82 -10.41
N GLY A 26 22.91 4.01 -9.93
CA GLY A 26 22.42 5.29 -10.45
C GLY A 26 21.52 6.05 -9.46
N PRO A 27 20.64 6.95 -9.93
CA PRO A 27 19.75 7.71 -9.06
C PRO A 27 18.84 6.81 -8.22
N LEU A 28 18.71 7.12 -6.93
CA LEU A 28 17.98 6.28 -5.97
C LEU A 28 16.47 6.38 -6.14
N VAL A 29 15.80 5.23 -6.17
CA VAL A 29 14.33 5.08 -6.11
C VAL A 29 13.99 4.16 -4.93
N VAL A 30 13.19 4.64 -3.98
CA VAL A 30 12.70 3.87 -2.82
C VAL A 30 11.26 3.45 -3.05
N LEU A 31 10.95 2.16 -2.84
CA LEU A 31 9.66 1.55 -3.12
C LEU A 31 9.00 1.04 -1.82
N CYS A 32 7.97 1.72 -1.35
CA CYS A 32 7.26 1.42 -0.11
C CYS A 32 6.04 0.54 -0.37
N HIS A 33 6.00 -0.65 0.21
CA HIS A 33 4.86 -1.56 0.13
C HIS A 33 3.78 -1.24 1.17
N GLY A 34 2.61 -1.88 1.05
CA GLY A 34 1.48 -1.74 1.96
C GLY A 34 1.13 -3.02 2.75
N PHE A 35 -0.15 -3.21 3.03
CA PHE A 35 -0.68 -4.33 3.81
C PHE A 35 -1.60 -5.22 2.95
N PRO A 36 -1.52 -6.53 3.04
CA PRO A 36 -0.46 -7.34 3.67
C PRO A 36 0.62 -7.72 2.64
N GLU A 37 1.62 -6.91 2.51
CA GLU A 37 2.69 -7.04 1.51
C GLU A 37 4.08 -7.17 2.17
N SER A 38 5.12 -7.16 1.35
CA SER A 38 6.54 -7.07 1.71
C SER A 38 7.32 -6.42 0.56
N TRP A 39 8.66 -6.31 0.66
CA TRP A 39 9.50 -5.90 -0.45
C TRP A 39 9.20 -6.67 -1.75
N TYR A 40 8.75 -7.90 -1.64
CA TYR A 40 8.49 -8.81 -2.77
C TYR A 40 7.39 -8.32 -3.72
N SER A 41 6.49 -7.47 -3.25
CA SER A 41 5.47 -6.81 -4.09
C SER A 41 6.09 -5.96 -5.20
N TRP A 42 7.34 -5.54 -5.01
CA TRP A 42 8.09 -4.71 -5.94
C TRP A 42 9.09 -5.48 -6.81
N ARG A 43 9.07 -6.83 -6.79
CA ARG A 43 10.04 -7.69 -7.52
C ARG A 43 10.14 -7.38 -9.01
N HIS A 44 9.05 -6.98 -9.64
CA HIS A 44 9.02 -6.61 -11.06
C HIS A 44 9.61 -5.21 -11.31
N GLN A 45 9.37 -4.27 -10.40
CA GLN A 45 9.86 -2.91 -10.47
C GLN A 45 11.36 -2.84 -10.15
N LEU A 46 11.85 -3.63 -9.19
CA LEU A 46 13.27 -3.78 -8.91
C LEU A 46 14.05 -4.13 -10.18
N ALA A 47 13.60 -5.16 -10.90
CA ALA A 47 14.26 -5.58 -12.15
C ALA A 47 14.14 -4.54 -13.28
N ALA A 48 12.95 -3.97 -13.49
CA ALA A 48 12.71 -3.08 -14.62
C ALA A 48 13.38 -1.71 -14.46
N LEU A 49 13.30 -1.12 -13.27
CA LEU A 49 13.90 0.19 -12.99
C LEU A 49 15.43 0.09 -12.92
N SER A 50 15.98 -1.00 -12.39
CA SER A 50 17.44 -1.21 -12.42
C SER A 50 17.97 -1.35 -13.85
N ALA A 51 17.26 -2.07 -14.71
CA ALA A 51 17.60 -2.15 -16.14
C ALA A 51 17.48 -0.80 -16.86
N ALA A 52 16.69 0.13 -16.34
CA ALA A 52 16.56 1.49 -16.85
C ALA A 52 17.62 2.46 -16.30
N GLY A 53 18.57 2.00 -15.46
CA GLY A 53 19.70 2.78 -14.94
C GLY A 53 19.45 3.46 -13.61
N TYR A 54 18.55 2.91 -12.78
CA TYR A 54 18.30 3.40 -11.43
C TYR A 54 18.80 2.43 -10.36
N ARG A 55 19.26 2.95 -9.24
CA ARG A 55 19.41 2.17 -8.00
C ARG A 55 18.07 2.08 -7.32
N VAL A 56 17.54 0.88 -7.19
CA VAL A 56 16.18 0.64 -6.70
C VAL A 56 16.24 -0.13 -5.39
N VAL A 57 15.52 0.37 -4.39
CA VAL A 57 15.48 -0.22 -3.04
C VAL A 57 14.05 -0.38 -2.59
N ALA A 58 13.70 -1.58 -2.18
CA ALA A 58 12.41 -1.92 -1.58
C ALA A 58 12.65 -2.44 -0.15
N PRO A 59 12.39 -1.63 0.89
CA PRO A 59 12.45 -2.10 2.26
C PRO A 59 11.31 -3.06 2.57
N ASP A 60 11.54 -4.04 3.46
CA ASP A 60 10.47 -4.48 4.33
C ASP A 60 10.17 -3.33 5.27
N MET A 61 8.97 -2.77 5.17
CA MET A 61 8.59 -1.60 5.96
C MET A 61 8.54 -1.96 7.45
N ARG A 62 8.66 -0.98 8.36
CA ARG A 62 8.55 -1.15 9.81
C ARG A 62 7.38 -2.08 10.18
N GLY A 63 7.67 -3.17 10.88
CA GLY A 63 6.65 -4.13 11.32
C GLY A 63 6.42 -5.31 10.37
N TYR A 64 7.16 -5.40 9.26
CA TYR A 64 6.99 -6.43 8.23
C TYR A 64 8.29 -7.22 7.98
N GLY A 65 8.12 -8.40 7.45
CA GLY A 65 9.20 -9.24 6.93
C GLY A 65 10.35 -9.44 7.90
N GLN A 66 11.55 -9.05 7.47
CA GLN A 66 12.78 -9.16 8.24
C GLN A 66 13.16 -7.88 8.99
N SER A 67 12.36 -6.81 8.87
CA SER A 67 12.56 -5.56 9.59
C SER A 67 12.08 -5.65 11.03
N ASP A 68 12.59 -4.74 11.88
CA ASP A 68 12.20 -4.65 13.28
C ASP A 68 10.69 -4.35 13.45
N ARG A 69 10.16 -4.88 14.54
CA ARG A 69 8.74 -4.82 14.90
C ARG A 69 8.58 -4.25 16.32
N PRO A 70 8.68 -2.92 16.50
CA PRO A 70 8.46 -2.31 17.81
C PRO A 70 7.14 -2.74 18.44
N ALA A 71 7.15 -3.04 19.74
CA ALA A 71 5.96 -3.57 20.43
C ALA A 71 4.87 -2.52 20.63
N ALA A 72 5.25 -1.25 20.82
CA ALA A 72 4.33 -0.15 21.09
C ALA A 72 3.64 0.34 19.81
N ILE A 73 2.33 0.51 19.87
CA ILE A 73 1.50 0.92 18.73
C ILE A 73 1.91 2.31 18.22
N ASP A 74 2.19 3.24 19.10
CA ASP A 74 2.56 4.63 18.78
C ASP A 74 3.88 4.77 18.00
N GLN A 75 4.67 3.70 17.91
CA GLN A 75 5.88 3.63 17.09
C GLN A 75 5.61 3.45 15.59
N TYR A 76 4.34 3.40 15.16
CA TYR A 76 3.92 3.18 13.77
C TYR A 76 3.19 4.37 13.15
N THR A 77 3.44 5.59 13.66
CA THR A 77 2.89 6.80 13.06
C THR A 77 3.54 7.11 11.71
N LEU A 78 2.87 7.89 10.87
CA LEU A 78 3.44 8.36 9.59
C LEU A 78 4.78 9.08 9.77
N PHE A 79 4.99 9.78 10.91
CA PHE A 79 6.29 10.41 11.18
C PHE A 79 7.41 9.39 11.39
N HIS A 80 7.14 8.27 12.07
CA HIS A 80 8.11 7.18 12.19
C HIS A 80 8.41 6.57 10.81
N LEU A 81 7.36 6.30 10.01
CA LEU A 81 7.51 5.67 8.70
C LEU A 81 8.25 6.58 7.70
N VAL A 82 7.99 7.88 7.72
CA VAL A 82 8.75 8.86 6.94
C VAL A 82 10.19 8.98 7.46
N GLY A 83 10.38 8.98 8.78
CA GLY A 83 11.71 8.97 9.41
C GLY A 83 12.54 7.76 8.98
N ASP A 84 11.90 6.58 8.89
CA ASP A 84 12.55 5.36 8.40
C ASP A 84 13.06 5.54 6.95
N MET A 85 12.25 6.12 6.07
CA MET A 85 12.65 6.35 4.67
C MET A 85 13.77 7.39 4.55
N VAL A 86 13.80 8.41 5.41
CA VAL A 86 14.93 9.33 5.49
C VAL A 86 16.18 8.59 5.98
N GLY A 87 16.05 7.77 7.02
CA GLY A 87 17.16 6.97 7.53
C GLY A 87 17.69 5.96 6.50
N VAL A 88 16.82 5.37 5.66
CA VAL A 88 17.23 4.52 4.54
C VAL A 88 18.10 5.30 3.54
N ILE A 89 17.68 6.52 3.15
CA ILE A 89 18.46 7.37 2.24
C ILE A 89 19.83 7.69 2.85
N ASP A 90 19.87 8.02 4.15
CA ASP A 90 21.12 8.32 4.88
C ASP A 90 22.05 7.09 4.91
N ALA A 91 21.53 5.92 5.28
CA ALA A 91 22.28 4.68 5.35
C ALA A 91 22.83 4.23 3.98
N LEU A 92 22.18 4.65 2.90
CA LEU A 92 22.60 4.38 1.51
C LEU A 92 23.57 5.43 0.96
N GLY A 93 23.89 6.49 1.74
CA GLY A 93 24.78 7.57 1.36
C GLY A 93 24.19 8.46 0.25
N ALA A 94 22.86 8.51 0.10
CA ALA A 94 22.23 9.32 -0.92
C ALA A 94 21.69 10.63 -0.33
N GLU A 95 21.88 11.73 -1.07
CA GLU A 95 21.34 13.04 -0.68
C GLU A 95 19.84 13.11 -0.89
N GLN A 96 19.37 12.60 -2.02
CA GLN A 96 17.96 12.61 -2.42
C GLN A 96 17.55 11.30 -3.07
N ALA A 97 16.24 11.01 -3.04
CA ALA A 97 15.64 9.90 -3.76
C ALA A 97 14.32 10.31 -4.45
N VAL A 98 13.87 9.50 -5.40
CA VAL A 98 12.45 9.41 -5.74
C VAL A 98 11.82 8.37 -4.84
N ILE A 99 10.61 8.63 -4.34
CA ILE A 99 9.87 7.68 -3.52
C ILE A 99 8.59 7.23 -4.22
N ALA A 100 8.34 5.94 -4.24
CA ALA A 100 7.10 5.35 -4.71
C ALA A 100 6.45 4.54 -3.60
N GLY A 101 5.12 4.50 -3.57
CA GLY A 101 4.42 3.71 -2.57
C GLY A 101 3.09 3.16 -3.08
N HIS A 102 2.75 1.98 -2.61
CA HIS A 102 1.50 1.28 -2.91
C HIS A 102 0.73 1.02 -1.62
N ASP A 103 -0.62 1.07 -1.66
CA ASP A 103 -1.50 0.88 -0.50
C ASP A 103 -1.06 1.79 0.67
N TRP A 104 -0.75 1.25 1.86
CA TRP A 104 -0.18 2.05 2.96
C TRP A 104 1.16 2.69 2.65
N GLY A 105 1.95 2.10 1.75
CA GLY A 105 3.18 2.72 1.26
C GLY A 105 2.93 4.04 0.50
N ALA A 106 1.76 4.22 -0.13
CA ALA A 106 1.43 5.48 -0.81
C ALA A 106 1.24 6.65 0.17
N PRO A 107 0.46 6.57 1.26
CA PRO A 107 0.48 7.58 2.32
C PRO A 107 1.88 7.90 2.86
N VAL A 108 2.75 6.88 3.03
CA VAL A 108 4.15 7.13 3.45
C VAL A 108 4.88 7.95 2.38
N ALA A 109 4.80 7.55 1.11
CA ALA A 109 5.47 8.26 0.01
C ALA A 109 4.96 9.70 -0.15
N TRP A 110 3.63 9.91 -0.09
CA TRP A 110 3.03 11.24 -0.16
C TRP A 110 3.48 12.14 0.99
N HIS A 111 3.51 11.62 2.24
CA HIS A 111 3.93 12.41 3.39
C HIS A 111 5.44 12.59 3.46
N ALA A 112 6.23 11.65 2.94
CA ALA A 112 7.66 11.84 2.77
C ALA A 112 7.96 13.03 1.83
N ALA A 113 7.28 13.08 0.67
CA ALA A 113 7.40 14.19 -0.27
C ALA A 113 6.84 15.53 0.28
N LEU A 114 5.80 15.47 1.14
CA LEU A 114 5.24 16.65 1.78
C LEU A 114 6.17 17.24 2.85
N LEU A 115 6.68 16.37 3.74
CA LEU A 115 7.40 16.76 4.95
C LEU A 115 8.89 16.97 4.69
N ARG A 116 9.45 16.27 3.71
CA ARG A 116 10.89 16.28 3.38
C ARG A 116 11.12 16.40 1.87
N PRO A 117 10.61 17.49 1.23
CA PRO A 117 10.85 17.74 -0.20
C PRO A 117 12.33 17.99 -0.52
N ASP A 118 13.14 18.29 0.51
CA ASP A 118 14.60 18.37 0.45
C ASP A 118 15.25 16.99 0.20
N ARG A 119 14.61 15.90 0.66
CA ARG A 119 15.12 14.53 0.57
C ARG A 119 14.41 13.69 -0.51
N PHE A 120 13.17 14.01 -0.80
CA PHE A 120 12.36 13.31 -1.81
C PHE A 120 12.00 14.25 -2.95
N ARG A 121 12.80 14.18 -4.03
CA ARG A 121 12.69 15.11 -5.18
C ARG A 121 11.50 14.83 -6.10
N ALA A 122 10.84 13.68 -5.98
CA ALA A 122 9.61 13.31 -6.70
C ALA A 122 8.90 12.17 -5.99
N VAL A 123 7.60 11.99 -6.25
CA VAL A 123 6.75 10.95 -5.65
C VAL A 123 5.88 10.23 -6.68
N ILE A 124 5.72 8.92 -6.50
CA ILE A 124 4.78 8.09 -7.26
C ILE A 124 3.85 7.40 -6.27
N GLY A 125 2.55 7.69 -6.32
CA GLY A 125 1.54 7.01 -5.50
C GLY A 125 0.77 5.99 -6.32
N LEU A 126 0.64 4.76 -5.80
CA LEU A 126 -0.16 3.70 -6.41
C LEU A 126 -1.34 3.36 -5.50
N SER A 127 -2.52 3.19 -6.08
CA SER A 127 -3.78 2.86 -5.42
C SER A 127 -4.34 4.01 -4.56
N VAL A 128 -3.66 4.41 -3.49
CA VAL A 128 -4.13 5.44 -2.55
C VAL A 128 -3.68 6.83 -3.01
N PRO A 129 -4.61 7.73 -3.38
CA PRO A 129 -4.27 9.09 -3.79
C PRO A 129 -3.88 9.96 -2.59
N TYR A 130 -3.16 11.04 -2.85
CA TYR A 130 -2.97 12.08 -1.84
C TYR A 130 -4.26 12.87 -1.62
N GLY A 131 -4.62 13.05 -0.37
CA GLY A 131 -5.74 13.88 0.04
C GLY A 131 -5.38 14.81 1.20
N PRO A 132 -6.02 15.97 1.30
CA PRO A 132 -5.83 16.87 2.42
C PRO A 132 -6.32 16.24 3.72
N ARG A 133 -5.79 16.71 4.85
CA ARG A 133 -6.27 16.32 6.18
C ARG A 133 -7.78 16.52 6.29
N SER A 134 -8.50 15.48 6.71
CA SER A 134 -9.96 15.52 6.93
C SER A 134 -10.35 16.47 8.06
N ARG A 135 -11.60 16.93 8.05
CA ARG A 135 -12.14 17.84 9.10
C ARG A 135 -12.34 17.16 10.43
N ALA A 136 -12.61 15.85 10.43
CA ALA A 136 -12.84 15.03 11.60
C ALA A 136 -11.86 13.88 11.66
N ALA A 137 -11.63 13.32 12.85
CA ALA A 137 -10.81 12.13 13.03
C ALA A 137 -11.37 10.99 12.17
N PRO A 138 -10.56 10.31 11.34
CA PRO A 138 -11.04 9.37 10.33
C PRO A 138 -11.93 8.26 10.87
N THR A 139 -11.58 7.67 12.02
CA THR A 139 -12.38 6.57 12.58
C THR A 139 -13.79 7.00 13.00
N THR A 140 -14.02 8.29 13.26
CA THR A 140 -15.34 8.81 13.66
C THR A 140 -16.33 8.88 12.50
N VAL A 141 -15.83 8.95 11.25
CA VAL A 141 -16.63 9.09 10.03
C VAL A 141 -16.65 7.82 9.16
N MET A 142 -15.89 6.80 9.55
CA MET A 142 -15.88 5.52 8.86
C MET A 142 -17.23 4.81 8.96
N PRO A 143 -17.67 4.10 7.91
CA PRO A 143 -18.97 3.44 7.87
C PRO A 143 -19.16 2.41 8.99
N ARG A 144 -20.31 2.47 9.67
CA ARG A 144 -20.78 1.49 10.66
C ARG A 144 -22.23 1.16 10.36
N ARG A 145 -22.57 -0.12 10.53
CA ARG A 145 -23.95 -0.64 10.48
C ARG A 145 -24.18 -1.57 11.67
N ASP A 146 -25.39 -1.95 11.94
CA ASP A 146 -25.72 -2.87 13.04
C ASP A 146 -25.04 -4.23 12.84
N ASP A 147 -25.00 -4.70 11.60
CA ASP A 147 -24.48 -6.01 11.19
C ASP A 147 -23.00 -6.01 10.74
N ALA A 148 -22.40 -4.83 10.46
CA ALA A 148 -21.06 -4.74 9.89
C ALA A 148 -20.37 -3.42 10.23
N GLN A 149 -19.03 -3.42 10.13
CA GLN A 149 -18.20 -2.22 10.29
C GLN A 149 -17.13 -2.17 9.21
N PHE A 150 -16.61 -0.98 8.92
CA PHE A 150 -15.52 -0.82 7.97
C PHE A 150 -14.26 -1.54 8.49
N TYR A 151 -13.51 -2.19 7.60
CA TYR A 151 -12.38 -3.05 7.99
C TYR A 151 -11.31 -2.33 8.82
N GLN A 152 -11.08 -1.04 8.57
CA GLN A 152 -10.12 -0.26 9.37
C GLN A 152 -10.58 -0.08 10.82
N LEU A 153 -11.88 -0.14 11.09
CA LEU A 153 -12.42 -0.16 12.45
C LEU A 153 -12.28 -1.54 13.11
N TYR A 154 -12.44 -2.60 12.34
CA TYR A 154 -12.18 -3.96 12.80
C TYR A 154 -10.71 -4.16 13.22
N PHE A 155 -9.77 -3.48 12.56
CA PHE A 155 -8.35 -3.54 12.87
C PHE A 155 -7.92 -2.70 14.08
N GLN A 156 -8.81 -1.88 14.68
CA GLN A 156 -8.41 -1.02 15.79
C GLN A 156 -8.14 -1.80 17.08
N GLU A 157 -8.95 -2.81 17.40
CA GLU A 157 -8.82 -3.56 18.65
C GLU A 157 -7.63 -4.54 18.58
N PRO A 158 -6.61 -4.36 19.47
CA PRO A 158 -5.46 -5.26 19.47
C PRO A 158 -5.84 -6.70 19.80
N GLY A 159 -5.29 -7.64 19.03
CA GLY A 159 -5.49 -9.07 19.20
C GLY A 159 -6.68 -9.65 18.44
N VAL A 160 -7.67 -8.84 18.06
CA VAL A 160 -8.89 -9.33 17.36
C VAL A 160 -8.56 -9.75 15.94
N ALA A 161 -8.00 -8.85 15.14
CA ALA A 161 -7.62 -9.17 13.77
C ALA A 161 -6.43 -10.15 13.72
N GLU A 162 -5.46 -10.02 14.63
CA GLU A 162 -4.34 -10.96 14.73
C GLU A 162 -4.83 -12.40 14.91
N ALA A 163 -5.77 -12.64 15.83
CA ALA A 163 -6.30 -13.97 16.10
C ALA A 163 -6.99 -14.62 14.89
N GLU A 164 -7.56 -13.82 14.00
CA GLU A 164 -8.12 -14.30 12.74
C GLU A 164 -7.04 -14.54 11.69
N LEU A 165 -6.23 -13.51 11.41
CA LEU A 165 -5.29 -13.50 10.28
C LEU A 165 -4.11 -14.47 10.48
N GLU A 166 -3.67 -14.68 11.73
CA GLU A 166 -2.55 -15.54 12.07
C GLU A 166 -2.94 -17.03 12.22
N ARG A 167 -4.23 -17.35 12.17
CA ARG A 167 -4.69 -18.76 12.23
C ARG A 167 -4.18 -19.56 11.04
N ASP A 168 -4.22 -19.00 9.86
CA ASP A 168 -3.67 -19.56 8.64
C ASP A 168 -3.15 -18.41 7.75
N PRO A 169 -1.86 -18.03 7.90
CA PRO A 169 -1.27 -16.95 7.11
C PRO A 169 -1.37 -17.16 5.61
N ARG A 170 -1.32 -18.41 5.14
CA ARG A 170 -1.44 -18.74 3.72
C ARG A 170 -2.85 -18.47 3.20
N GLU A 171 -3.88 -18.88 3.93
CA GLU A 171 -5.26 -18.58 3.56
C GLU A 171 -5.54 -17.08 3.60
N THR A 172 -5.01 -16.39 4.62
CA THR A 172 -5.14 -14.93 4.77
C THR A 172 -4.55 -14.21 3.57
N VAL A 173 -3.31 -14.52 3.20
CA VAL A 173 -2.63 -13.92 2.05
C VAL A 173 -3.38 -14.24 0.75
N LEU A 174 -3.71 -15.50 0.50
CA LEU A 174 -4.40 -15.93 -0.70
C LEU A 174 -5.74 -15.20 -0.89
N LYS A 175 -6.57 -15.19 0.16
CA LYS A 175 -7.87 -14.53 0.12
C LYS A 175 -7.74 -13.02 -0.07
N THR A 176 -6.83 -12.38 0.63
CA THR A 176 -6.65 -10.92 0.55
C THR A 176 -6.13 -10.50 -0.81
N LEU A 177 -5.10 -11.17 -1.33
CA LEU A 177 -4.56 -10.87 -2.65
C LEU A 177 -5.58 -11.09 -3.75
N PHE A 178 -6.31 -12.21 -3.73
CA PHE A 178 -7.32 -12.48 -4.73
C PHE A 178 -8.49 -11.51 -4.64
N SER A 179 -9.01 -11.25 -3.43
CA SER A 179 -10.18 -10.37 -3.25
C SER A 179 -9.93 -8.93 -3.65
N GLY A 180 -8.69 -8.44 -3.54
CA GLY A 180 -8.28 -7.11 -3.98
C GLY A 180 -7.98 -7.02 -5.48
N SER A 181 -7.90 -8.16 -6.19
CA SER A 181 -7.49 -8.16 -7.60
C SER A 181 -8.63 -7.80 -8.56
N GLY A 182 -8.25 -7.38 -9.76
CA GLY A 182 -9.17 -7.15 -10.87
C GLY A 182 -9.77 -8.44 -11.45
N ASP A 183 -9.24 -9.61 -11.06
CA ASP A 183 -9.68 -10.92 -11.54
C ASP A 183 -10.87 -11.51 -10.77
N VAL A 184 -11.28 -10.86 -9.66
CA VAL A 184 -12.50 -11.24 -8.96
C VAL A 184 -13.69 -11.09 -9.92
N PRO A 185 -14.46 -12.17 -10.17
CA PRO A 185 -15.63 -12.08 -11.04
C PRO A 185 -16.59 -11.00 -10.56
N ARG A 186 -16.87 -10.00 -11.40
CA ARG A 186 -18.01 -9.11 -11.14
C ARG A 186 -19.26 -9.97 -11.19
N ARG A 187 -20.01 -10.03 -10.09
CA ARG A 187 -21.35 -10.62 -10.11
C ARG A 187 -22.14 -9.89 -11.19
N ALA A 188 -22.42 -10.59 -12.29
CA ALA A 188 -23.35 -10.08 -13.29
C ALA A 188 -24.66 -9.76 -12.55
N ALA A 189 -25.25 -8.60 -12.83
CA ALA A 189 -26.64 -8.37 -12.47
C ALA A 189 -27.45 -9.39 -13.25
N SER A 190 -27.70 -10.57 -12.65
CA SER A 190 -28.52 -11.60 -13.26
C SER A 190 -29.95 -11.08 -13.30
N SER A 191 -30.42 -10.81 -14.49
CA SER A 191 -31.82 -10.51 -14.79
C SER A 191 -32.69 -11.75 -14.51
N GLY A 192 -32.93 -12.06 -13.24
CA GLY A 192 -33.79 -13.20 -12.90
C GLY A 192 -33.67 -13.77 -11.49
N ASP A 193 -32.68 -13.38 -10.71
CA ASP A 193 -32.49 -13.93 -9.36
C ASP A 193 -33.15 -13.03 -8.32
N THR A 194 -34.40 -13.32 -7.96
CA THR A 194 -35.24 -12.54 -7.03
C THR A 194 -34.76 -12.58 -5.57
N PHE A 195 -33.68 -13.32 -5.26
CA PHE A 195 -33.14 -13.50 -3.90
C PHE A 195 -31.77 -12.86 -3.66
N HIS A 196 -31.14 -12.27 -4.67
CA HIS A 196 -29.86 -11.56 -4.48
C HIS A 196 -30.12 -10.04 -4.45
N ARG A 197 -30.20 -9.47 -3.24
CA ARG A 197 -30.08 -8.01 -3.09
C ARG A 197 -28.74 -7.57 -3.68
N PRO A 198 -28.71 -6.54 -4.56
CA PRO A 198 -27.47 -5.89 -4.91
C PRO A 198 -26.77 -5.46 -3.61
N GLU A 199 -25.47 -5.70 -3.52
CA GLU A 199 -24.70 -5.17 -2.38
C GLU A 199 -24.99 -3.67 -2.25
N PRO A 200 -25.44 -3.18 -1.07
CA PRO A 200 -25.75 -1.77 -0.89
C PRO A 200 -24.56 -0.91 -1.24
N ALA A 201 -24.79 0.25 -1.87
CA ALA A 201 -23.75 1.24 -2.07
C ALA A 201 -23.01 1.48 -0.74
N GLY A 202 -21.67 1.38 -0.74
CA GLY A 202 -20.87 1.50 0.48
C GLY A 202 -20.62 0.18 1.24
N SER A 203 -20.86 -0.99 0.62
CA SER A 203 -20.51 -2.29 1.22
C SER A 203 -19.05 -2.69 1.05
N VAL A 204 -18.32 -2.01 0.16
CA VAL A 204 -16.89 -2.29 -0.06
C VAL A 204 -16.10 -2.04 1.23
N GLY A 205 -15.31 -3.03 1.65
CA GLY A 205 -14.54 -2.98 2.88
C GLY A 205 -15.32 -3.18 4.19
N MET A 206 -16.60 -3.57 4.11
CA MET A 206 -17.41 -3.86 5.30
C MET A 206 -17.17 -5.28 5.81
N VAL A 207 -16.79 -5.39 7.08
CA VAL A 207 -16.55 -6.65 7.81
C VAL A 207 -17.79 -6.98 8.63
N PRO A 208 -18.41 -8.17 8.46
CA PRO A 208 -19.54 -8.58 9.29
C PRO A 208 -19.10 -8.77 10.74
N ARG A 209 -19.98 -8.40 11.69
CA ARG A 209 -19.66 -8.51 13.11
C ARG A 209 -19.60 -9.94 13.62
N ASP A 210 -20.27 -10.86 12.93
CA ASP A 210 -20.36 -12.29 13.25
C ASP A 210 -19.37 -13.15 12.46
N GLY A 211 -18.60 -12.59 11.51
CA GLY A 211 -17.80 -13.38 10.58
C GLY A 211 -16.32 -13.05 10.50
N GLY A 212 -15.90 -11.84 10.79
CA GLY A 212 -14.52 -11.37 10.63
C GLY A 212 -14.15 -10.94 9.21
N PHE A 213 -12.90 -10.50 9.03
CA PHE A 213 -12.38 -9.86 7.83
C PHE A 213 -12.36 -10.80 6.61
N LEU A 214 -11.94 -12.04 6.82
CA LEU A 214 -11.78 -13.04 5.76
C LEU A 214 -13.08 -13.76 5.38
N SER A 215 -14.16 -13.58 6.15
CA SER A 215 -15.36 -14.42 6.06
C SER A 215 -16.08 -14.32 4.72
N ARG A 216 -16.06 -13.15 4.07
CA ARG A 216 -16.71 -12.90 2.77
C ARG A 216 -15.73 -12.85 1.59
N MET A 217 -14.44 -13.05 1.83
CA MET A 217 -13.43 -13.04 0.80
C MET A 217 -13.47 -14.35 0.00
N PRO A 218 -13.59 -14.29 -1.33
CA PRO A 218 -13.58 -15.48 -2.17
C PRO A 218 -12.19 -16.11 -2.20
N LYS A 219 -12.17 -17.44 -2.33
CA LYS A 219 -10.96 -18.19 -2.61
C LYS A 219 -10.96 -18.54 -4.11
N PRO A 220 -9.87 -18.28 -4.85
CA PRO A 220 -9.80 -18.62 -6.25
C PRO A 220 -9.79 -20.13 -6.45
N ALA A 221 -10.49 -20.63 -7.47
CA ALA A 221 -10.36 -22.02 -7.91
C ALA A 221 -9.06 -22.24 -8.71
N ILE A 222 -8.61 -21.19 -9.42
CA ILE A 222 -7.37 -21.12 -10.18
C ILE A 222 -6.77 -19.75 -9.91
N LEU A 223 -5.46 -19.71 -9.60
CA LEU A 223 -4.74 -18.45 -9.39
C LEU A 223 -4.70 -17.60 -10.67
N PRO A 224 -4.84 -16.27 -10.56
CA PRO A 224 -4.66 -15.39 -11.71
C PRO A 224 -3.21 -15.42 -12.22
N PRO A 225 -2.96 -15.08 -13.51
CA PRO A 225 -1.65 -15.21 -14.12
C PRO A 225 -0.49 -14.43 -13.43
N TRP A 226 -0.82 -13.38 -12.70
CA TRP A 226 0.15 -12.53 -11.99
C TRP A 226 0.54 -13.08 -10.61
N LEU A 227 -0.17 -14.09 -10.07
CA LEU A 227 0.01 -14.66 -8.73
C LEU A 227 0.21 -16.17 -8.83
N SER A 228 1.40 -16.66 -8.56
CA SER A 228 1.70 -18.10 -8.50
C SER A 228 1.56 -18.65 -7.07
N GLU A 229 1.50 -19.99 -6.93
CA GLU A 229 1.56 -20.66 -5.63
C GLU A 229 2.85 -20.28 -4.88
N ALA A 230 3.98 -20.17 -5.57
CA ALA A 230 5.24 -19.76 -4.97
C ALA A 230 5.20 -18.31 -4.43
N ASP A 231 4.48 -17.40 -5.10
CA ASP A 231 4.28 -16.04 -4.59
C ASP A 231 3.43 -16.06 -3.30
N VAL A 232 2.36 -16.85 -3.28
CA VAL A 232 1.52 -17.01 -2.07
C VAL A 232 2.33 -17.60 -0.92
N ASP A 233 3.12 -18.65 -1.18
CA ASP A 233 3.96 -19.29 -0.18
C ASP A 233 5.05 -18.35 0.35
N PHE A 234 5.61 -17.48 -0.50
CA PHE A 234 6.56 -16.45 -0.08
C PHE A 234 5.93 -15.50 0.94
N TYR A 235 4.80 -14.86 0.59
CA TYR A 235 4.11 -13.95 1.51
C TYR A 235 3.66 -14.65 2.78
N ALA A 236 3.10 -15.85 2.67
CA ALA A 236 2.68 -16.64 3.82
C ALA A 236 3.85 -16.92 4.77
N GLY A 237 5.03 -17.27 4.23
CA GLY A 237 6.26 -17.46 4.99
C GLY A 237 6.72 -16.18 5.71
N GLU A 238 6.60 -15.00 5.06
CA GLU A 238 6.92 -13.73 5.70
C GLU A 238 5.99 -13.49 6.91
N PHE A 239 4.66 -13.60 6.71
CA PHE A 239 3.69 -13.38 7.78
C PHE A 239 3.68 -14.47 8.86
N ALA A 240 4.02 -15.72 8.53
CA ALA A 240 4.22 -16.77 9.54
C ALA A 240 5.38 -16.44 10.52
N ARG A 241 6.41 -15.71 10.05
CA ARG A 241 7.53 -15.24 10.88
C ARG A 241 7.24 -13.92 11.58
N SER A 242 6.64 -12.97 10.90
CA SER A 242 6.45 -11.60 11.41
C SER A 242 5.16 -11.42 12.20
N GLY A 243 4.13 -12.25 11.97
CA GLY A 243 2.76 -11.96 12.34
C GLY A 243 2.17 -10.80 11.55
N PHE A 244 0.92 -10.46 11.81
CA PHE A 244 0.22 -9.33 11.17
C PHE A 244 0.19 -8.08 12.04
N ARG A 245 0.55 -8.18 13.33
CA ARG A 245 0.46 -7.09 14.30
C ARG A 245 1.19 -5.82 13.86
N GLY A 246 2.40 -5.95 13.29
CA GLY A 246 3.17 -4.81 12.82
C GLY A 246 2.42 -3.98 11.78
N GLY A 247 1.86 -4.66 10.78
CA GLY A 247 1.03 -4.03 9.74
C GLY A 247 -0.29 -3.46 10.27
N LEU A 248 -0.95 -4.17 11.19
CA LEU A 248 -2.18 -3.70 11.84
C LEU A 248 -1.96 -2.44 12.68
N ASN A 249 -0.77 -2.25 13.25
CA ASN A 249 -0.45 -1.05 14.02
C ASN A 249 -0.45 0.23 13.17
N TRP A 250 -0.26 0.15 11.85
CA TRP A 250 -0.42 1.30 10.97
C TRP A 250 -1.86 1.82 10.95
N TYR A 251 -2.83 0.90 10.91
CA TYR A 251 -4.26 1.24 10.99
C TYR A 251 -4.64 1.81 12.37
N ARG A 252 -4.01 1.34 13.45
CA ARG A 252 -4.24 1.82 14.81
C ARG A 252 -3.73 3.24 15.05
N ASN A 253 -2.90 3.75 14.16
CA ASN A 253 -2.39 5.13 14.20
C ASN A 253 -3.16 6.11 13.29
N ILE A 254 -4.27 5.71 12.66
CA ILE A 254 -5.00 6.57 11.71
C ILE A 254 -5.42 7.90 12.36
N ASP A 255 -6.06 7.85 13.54
CA ASP A 255 -6.49 9.07 14.24
C ASP A 255 -5.30 9.82 14.85
N ARG A 256 -4.30 9.11 15.35
CA ARG A 256 -3.06 9.72 15.83
C ARG A 256 -2.32 10.47 14.71
N ASN A 257 -2.25 9.90 13.53
CA ASN A 257 -1.70 10.56 12.35
C ASN A 257 -2.49 11.82 11.99
N TRP A 258 -3.82 11.75 12.08
CA TRP A 258 -4.68 12.91 11.85
C TRP A 258 -4.39 14.04 12.86
N GLU A 259 -4.17 13.73 14.14
CA GLU A 259 -3.76 14.71 15.16
C GLU A 259 -2.40 15.30 14.82
N LEU A 260 -1.39 14.47 14.62
CA LEU A 260 0.01 14.87 14.38
C LEU A 260 0.16 15.71 13.11
N LEU A 261 -0.66 15.47 12.09
CA LEU A 261 -0.65 16.22 10.83
C LEU A 261 -1.40 17.56 10.89
N ALA A 262 -2.00 17.93 12.03
CA ALA A 262 -2.70 19.21 12.17
C ALA A 262 -1.88 20.45 11.78
N PRO A 263 -0.58 20.58 12.11
CA PRO A 263 0.24 21.72 11.67
C PRO A 263 0.42 21.82 10.15
N PHE A 264 0.21 20.71 9.42
CA PHE A 264 0.35 20.61 7.96
C PHE A 264 -0.98 20.69 7.22
N ALA A 265 -2.07 21.07 7.92
CA ALA A 265 -3.38 21.20 7.28
C ALA A 265 -3.31 22.24 6.14
N GLY A 266 -3.71 21.82 4.93
CA GLY A 266 -3.65 22.64 3.73
C GLY A 266 -2.27 22.71 3.04
N ALA A 267 -1.24 22.07 3.60
CA ALA A 267 0.05 21.95 2.93
C ALA A 267 -0.06 21.13 1.64
N LYS A 268 0.78 21.45 0.66
CA LYS A 268 0.74 20.82 -0.67
C LYS A 268 2.02 20.02 -0.91
N VAL A 269 1.89 18.91 -1.63
CA VAL A 269 3.05 18.18 -2.17
C VAL A 269 3.57 18.96 -3.38
N THR A 270 4.73 19.60 -3.23
CA THR A 270 5.25 20.55 -4.21
C THR A 270 6.28 19.96 -5.17
N VAL A 271 6.67 18.70 -4.99
CA VAL A 271 7.56 17.99 -5.90
C VAL A 271 6.78 17.38 -7.07
N PRO A 272 7.44 17.07 -8.21
CA PRO A 272 6.81 16.31 -9.29
C PRO A 272 6.18 15.01 -8.80
N ALA A 273 4.97 14.71 -9.27
CA ALA A 273 4.20 13.57 -8.80
C ALA A 273 3.51 12.82 -9.94
N LEU A 274 3.37 11.50 -9.76
CA LEU A 274 2.59 10.61 -10.60
C LEU A 274 1.62 9.82 -9.74
N TYR A 275 0.39 9.62 -10.21
CA TYR A 275 -0.58 8.73 -9.57
C TYR A 275 -1.01 7.62 -10.52
N ILE A 276 -1.06 6.38 -10.04
CA ILE A 276 -1.46 5.18 -10.80
C ILE A 276 -2.44 4.36 -9.97
N ALA A 277 -3.56 3.94 -10.54
CA ALA A 277 -4.50 3.03 -9.87
C ALA A 277 -5.19 2.11 -10.87
N GLY A 278 -5.73 1.01 -10.40
CA GLY A 278 -6.61 0.15 -11.16
C GLY A 278 -8.05 0.70 -11.17
N ASP A 279 -8.79 0.54 -12.27
CA ASP A 279 -10.20 0.94 -12.34
C ASP A 279 -11.13 -0.02 -11.57
N ARG A 280 -10.58 -1.17 -11.11
CA ARG A 280 -11.25 -2.15 -10.25
C ARG A 280 -10.69 -2.16 -8.82
N ASP A 281 -9.80 -1.24 -8.49
CA ASP A 281 -9.23 -1.13 -7.15
C ASP A 281 -10.32 -0.81 -6.12
N LEU A 282 -10.32 -1.57 -5.00
CA LEU A 282 -11.27 -1.37 -3.91
C LEU A 282 -11.17 0.03 -3.29
N VAL A 283 -9.97 0.62 -3.26
CA VAL A 283 -9.77 1.99 -2.74
C VAL A 283 -10.45 3.01 -3.64
N VAL A 284 -10.35 2.85 -4.95
CA VAL A 284 -11.04 3.74 -5.93
C VAL A 284 -12.56 3.61 -5.82
N ALA A 285 -13.05 2.43 -5.40
CA ALA A 285 -14.48 2.18 -5.20
C ALA A 285 -15.04 2.75 -3.88
N PHE A 286 -14.21 3.25 -2.96
CA PHE A 286 -14.71 3.89 -1.73
C PHE A 286 -15.46 5.17 -2.05
N GLN A 287 -16.53 5.43 -1.29
CA GLN A 287 -17.39 6.59 -1.48
C GLN A 287 -16.59 7.91 -1.49
N GLY A 288 -16.71 8.69 -2.57
CA GLY A 288 -16.06 9.99 -2.73
C GLY A 288 -14.62 9.94 -3.21
N MET A 289 -14.05 8.75 -3.45
CA MET A 289 -12.67 8.61 -3.92
C MET A 289 -12.50 9.12 -5.36
N ASP A 290 -13.51 8.97 -6.20
CA ASP A 290 -13.58 9.56 -7.54
C ASP A 290 -13.36 11.09 -7.50
N LYS A 291 -14.04 11.78 -6.57
CA LYS A 291 -13.89 13.22 -6.35
C LYS A 291 -12.53 13.57 -5.77
N ALA A 292 -12.01 12.76 -4.85
CA ALA A 292 -10.69 12.97 -4.26
C ALA A 292 -9.59 12.87 -5.32
N ILE A 293 -9.64 11.86 -6.20
CA ILE A 293 -8.71 11.69 -7.32
C ILE A 293 -8.80 12.88 -8.29
N ALA A 294 -10.01 13.28 -8.69
CA ALA A 294 -10.21 14.42 -9.59
C ALA A 294 -9.71 15.76 -9.00
N ALA A 295 -9.80 15.91 -7.67
CA ALA A 295 -9.36 17.11 -6.97
C ALA A 295 -7.89 17.09 -6.54
N MET A 296 -7.16 16.01 -6.77
CA MET A 296 -5.79 15.81 -6.26
C MET A 296 -4.82 16.90 -6.73
N ALA A 297 -4.97 17.42 -7.95
CA ALA A 297 -4.16 18.52 -8.49
C ALA A 297 -4.22 19.81 -7.61
N ASN A 298 -5.28 19.99 -6.83
CA ASN A 298 -5.39 21.13 -5.91
C ASN A 298 -4.38 21.05 -4.75
N CYS A 299 -4.00 19.83 -4.37
CA CYS A 299 -3.07 19.55 -3.27
C CYS A 299 -1.69 19.12 -3.78
N VAL A 300 -1.58 18.75 -5.06
CA VAL A 300 -0.37 18.29 -5.73
C VAL A 300 -0.18 19.11 -7.02
N PRO A 301 0.27 20.36 -6.93
CA PRO A 301 0.33 21.27 -8.08
C PRO A 301 1.28 20.80 -9.19
N GLN A 302 2.22 19.91 -8.90
CA GLN A 302 3.09 19.29 -9.91
C GLN A 302 2.69 17.83 -10.24
N LEU A 303 1.40 17.50 -10.13
CA LEU A 303 0.89 16.22 -10.61
C LEU A 303 1.01 16.15 -12.13
N ARG A 304 1.91 15.29 -12.61
CA ARG A 304 2.22 15.15 -14.05
C ARG A 304 1.38 14.10 -14.77
N GLY A 305 0.64 13.29 -14.02
CA GLY A 305 -0.25 12.28 -14.58
C GLY A 305 -1.11 11.60 -13.55
N THR A 306 -2.30 11.19 -13.99
CA THR A 306 -3.20 10.27 -13.30
C THR A 306 -3.50 9.15 -14.29
N ILE A 307 -3.02 7.94 -14.00
CA ILE A 307 -3.15 6.77 -14.87
C ILE A 307 -4.12 5.80 -14.22
N MET A 308 -5.23 5.51 -14.90
CA MET A 308 -6.18 4.48 -14.51
C MET A 308 -5.99 3.26 -15.40
N LEU A 309 -5.61 2.13 -14.82
CA LEU A 309 -5.32 0.90 -15.54
C LEU A 309 -6.58 0.06 -15.72
N PRO A 310 -7.07 -0.16 -16.96
CA PRO A 310 -8.30 -0.88 -17.21
C PRO A 310 -8.24 -2.34 -16.75
N GLY A 311 -9.27 -2.80 -16.02
CA GLY A 311 -9.39 -4.18 -15.54
C GLY A 311 -8.41 -4.55 -14.42
N CYS A 312 -7.60 -3.63 -13.94
CA CYS A 312 -6.65 -3.81 -12.86
C CYS A 312 -7.33 -3.60 -11.51
N GLY A 313 -7.03 -4.44 -10.53
CA GLY A 313 -7.46 -4.28 -9.15
C GLY A 313 -6.47 -3.47 -8.32
N HIS A 314 -6.40 -3.85 -7.05
CA HIS A 314 -5.62 -3.16 -6.03
C HIS A 314 -4.10 -3.33 -6.21
N TRP A 315 -3.65 -4.53 -6.60
CA TRP A 315 -2.22 -4.89 -6.64
C TRP A 315 -1.56 -4.42 -7.94
N THR A 316 -1.70 -3.13 -8.26
CA THR A 316 -1.36 -2.52 -9.56
C THR A 316 0.02 -2.90 -10.07
N GLN A 317 1.06 -2.85 -9.22
CA GLN A 317 2.45 -3.14 -9.56
C GLN A 317 2.72 -4.64 -9.83
N GLN A 318 1.80 -5.50 -9.44
CA GLN A 318 1.85 -6.94 -9.66
C GLN A 318 0.91 -7.37 -10.80
N GLU A 319 -0.35 -6.92 -10.79
CA GLU A 319 -1.35 -7.26 -11.80
C GLU A 319 -1.03 -6.70 -13.20
N ARG A 320 -0.45 -5.51 -13.24
CA ARG A 320 -0.12 -4.75 -14.46
C ARG A 320 1.35 -4.29 -14.42
N ALA A 321 2.26 -5.22 -14.11
CA ALA A 321 3.67 -4.93 -13.90
C ALA A 321 4.31 -4.20 -15.10
N ALA A 322 3.99 -4.62 -16.33
CA ALA A 322 4.57 -4.03 -17.54
C ALA A 322 4.14 -2.56 -17.72
N GLU A 323 2.84 -2.27 -17.57
CA GLU A 323 2.29 -0.93 -17.72
C GLU A 323 2.77 0.00 -16.60
N VAL A 324 2.82 -0.49 -15.35
CA VAL A 324 3.35 0.27 -14.20
C VAL A 324 4.84 0.57 -14.41
N ASN A 325 5.63 -0.41 -14.83
CA ASN A 325 7.06 -0.22 -15.13
C ASN A 325 7.27 0.85 -16.20
N ALA A 326 6.52 0.77 -17.30
CA ALA A 326 6.61 1.75 -18.39
C ALA A 326 6.26 3.17 -17.91
N ALA A 327 5.18 3.31 -17.14
CA ALA A 327 4.75 4.60 -16.60
C ALA A 327 5.77 5.19 -15.61
N MET A 328 6.31 4.36 -14.71
CA MET A 328 7.34 4.78 -13.76
C MET A 328 8.62 5.21 -14.46
N ILE A 329 9.11 4.44 -15.44
CA ILE A 329 10.32 4.76 -16.21
C ILE A 329 10.15 6.06 -17.01
N ASP A 330 9.00 6.22 -17.67
CA ASP A 330 8.71 7.43 -18.43
C ASP A 330 8.65 8.68 -17.51
N PHE A 331 8.02 8.57 -16.35
CA PHE A 331 8.00 9.64 -15.35
C PHE A 331 9.41 9.98 -14.85
N LEU A 332 10.20 8.97 -14.47
CA LEU A 332 11.56 9.14 -13.95
C LEU A 332 12.50 9.79 -14.97
N ARG A 333 12.37 9.50 -16.26
CA ARG A 333 13.17 10.10 -17.34
C ARG A 333 12.87 11.57 -17.59
N ARG A 334 11.73 12.07 -17.11
CA ARG A 334 11.29 13.46 -17.26
C ARG A 334 11.57 14.33 -16.02
N LEU A 335 12.24 13.77 -15.01
CA LEU A 335 12.69 14.50 -13.81
C LEU A 335 14.03 15.18 -14.05
#